data_e55121ca263b862a380c48ee0b8a72ab
#
_entry.id   e55121ca263b862a380c48ee0b8a72ab
#
_cell.length_a   1.000
_cell.length_b   1.000
_cell.length_c   1.000
_cell.angle_alpha   90.00
_cell.angle_beta   90.00
_cell.angle_gamma   90.00
#
_symmetry.space_group_name_H-M   'P 1'
#
loop_
_entity.id
_entity.type
_entity.pdbx_description
1 polymer ?
#
loop_
_entity_poly.entity_id
_entity_poly.type
_entity_poly.pdbx_seq_one_letter_code
_entity_poly.pdbx_strand_id
1 'polypeptide(L)'
;MDNSIKFSIMTPVYKVEQYLPECIESVLGQTYGNFEFILVDDGSPDHSGEICEEYAKKDSRIRVFHKPNGGLMHTRRYALERAQGDYYVFLDSDDYLSLNTLETLSRYISETGADCVIYGFEWLRPEGMVHAQCAACDCGRVITDRRELYNIIINNDSYNSLCRKCAKASCFDGRDHSARYHIRNGEDLVQSLEIIENARSAVFIPEMLYRYRYNPTSITHSNKFDNYSADFEVDEIVLAFLRRADVLTPEDFDRLRNKTLDGVAVEIKRICRYASTREHKYNAIKSIRESAFYGEFLEAGYRPAAPLQGQELPDAMRRRLNRLTARLLKARRYDAIVNINTLLYRTAKAAGAR
;
A
#
# COMPACT_ATOMS: atom_id res chain seq x y z
N MET A 1 25.21 21.65 5.68
CA MET A 1 23.94 20.88 5.90
C MET A 1 23.98 20.27 7.28
N ASP A 2 22.88 20.34 8.00
CA ASP A 2 22.79 19.70 9.31
C ASP A 2 22.70 18.18 9.10
N ASN A 3 23.74 17.46 9.45
CA ASN A 3 23.87 16.01 9.29
C ASN A 3 23.43 15.29 10.59
N SER A 4 22.58 15.93 11.40
CA SER A 4 22.20 15.44 12.73
C SER A 4 21.19 14.28 12.64
N ILE A 5 20.32 14.24 11.63
CA ILE A 5 19.28 13.22 11.49
C ILE A 5 19.89 11.92 10.95
N LYS A 6 19.79 10.83 11.69
CA LYS A 6 20.19 9.50 11.21
C LYS A 6 18.98 8.78 10.59
N PHE A 7 19.13 8.32 9.35
CA PHE A 7 18.13 7.51 8.69
C PHE A 7 18.42 6.00 8.82
N SER A 8 17.39 5.19 9.00
CA SER A 8 17.45 3.75 8.75
C SER A 8 16.67 3.44 7.47
N ILE A 9 17.37 3.00 6.43
CA ILE A 9 16.75 2.48 5.22
C ILE A 9 16.60 0.97 5.39
N MET A 10 15.39 0.44 5.15
CA MET A 10 15.07 -0.96 5.37
C MET A 10 14.58 -1.60 4.09
N THR A 11 15.26 -2.66 3.65
CA THR A 11 14.93 -3.39 2.43
C THR A 11 14.75 -4.87 2.71
N PRO A 12 13.52 -5.39 2.55
CA PRO A 12 13.25 -6.82 2.53
C PRO A 12 13.75 -7.43 1.23
N VAL A 13 14.48 -8.54 1.31
CA VAL A 13 15.11 -9.19 0.15
C VAL A 13 14.56 -10.61 0.00
N TYR A 14 13.97 -10.93 -1.17
CA TYR A 14 13.56 -12.28 -1.50
C TYR A 14 13.45 -12.50 -3.01
N LYS A 15 14.32 -13.33 -3.59
CA LYS A 15 14.33 -13.68 -5.04
C LYS A 15 14.43 -12.46 -5.97
N VAL A 16 15.41 -11.62 -5.76
CA VAL A 16 15.59 -10.34 -6.46
C VAL A 16 17.01 -10.11 -6.95
N GLU A 17 17.81 -11.16 -7.12
CA GLU A 17 19.23 -11.08 -7.51
C GLU A 17 19.47 -10.16 -8.72
N GLN A 18 18.52 -10.11 -9.66
CA GLN A 18 18.62 -9.29 -10.87
C GLN A 18 18.51 -7.78 -10.59
N TYR A 19 17.75 -7.37 -9.58
CA TYR A 19 17.42 -5.96 -9.30
C TYR A 19 18.19 -5.39 -8.11
N LEU A 20 18.58 -6.27 -7.19
CA LEU A 20 19.17 -5.92 -5.90
C LEU A 20 20.43 -5.05 -5.99
N PRO A 21 21.38 -5.28 -6.93
CA PRO A 21 22.56 -4.41 -7.06
C PRO A 21 22.19 -2.94 -7.26
N GLU A 22 21.28 -2.64 -8.19
CA GLU A 22 20.86 -1.26 -8.47
C GLU A 22 20.10 -0.63 -7.29
N CYS A 23 19.29 -1.42 -6.59
CA CYS A 23 18.64 -1.00 -5.35
C CYS A 23 19.69 -0.56 -4.31
N ILE A 24 20.70 -1.39 -4.05
CA ILE A 24 21.77 -1.10 -3.08
C ILE A 24 22.59 0.12 -3.52
N GLU A 25 23.01 0.19 -4.77
CA GLU A 25 23.79 1.32 -5.30
C GLU A 25 23.04 2.65 -5.18
N SER A 26 21.71 2.65 -5.33
CA SER A 26 20.89 3.85 -5.16
C SER A 26 20.92 4.41 -3.73
N VAL A 27 21.09 3.53 -2.74
CA VAL A 27 21.24 3.91 -1.33
C VAL A 27 22.66 4.34 -1.04
N LEU A 28 23.66 3.62 -1.51
CA LEU A 28 25.06 3.96 -1.28
C LEU A 28 25.48 5.28 -1.93
N GLY A 29 24.84 5.61 -3.07
CA GLY A 29 25.05 6.84 -3.83
C GLY A 29 24.32 8.07 -3.28
N GLN A 30 23.60 7.98 -2.16
CA GLN A 30 22.89 9.12 -1.59
C GLN A 30 23.82 10.28 -1.26
N THR A 31 23.39 11.52 -1.58
CA THR A 31 24.13 12.75 -1.27
C THR A 31 24.23 13.04 0.22
N TYR A 32 23.37 12.42 1.04
CA TYR A 32 23.37 12.51 2.49
C TYR A 32 23.95 11.24 3.12
N GLY A 33 24.98 11.40 3.95
CA GLY A 33 25.79 10.26 4.41
C GLY A 33 25.40 9.66 5.76
N ASN A 34 24.58 10.33 6.60
CA ASN A 34 24.24 9.85 7.94
C ASN A 34 23.04 8.87 7.90
N PHE A 35 23.31 7.63 7.50
CA PHE A 35 22.32 6.57 7.48
C PHE A 35 22.93 5.20 7.80
N GLU A 36 22.08 4.27 8.18
CA GLU A 36 22.33 2.84 8.12
C GLU A 36 21.40 2.20 7.08
N PHE A 37 21.87 1.14 6.44
CA PHE A 37 21.11 0.39 5.46
C PHE A 37 20.91 -1.06 5.90
N ILE A 38 19.70 -1.43 6.24
CA ILE A 38 19.33 -2.73 6.78
C ILE A 38 18.75 -3.58 5.65
N LEU A 39 19.49 -4.60 5.24
CA LEU A 39 19.07 -5.62 4.30
C LEU A 39 18.64 -6.87 5.07
N VAL A 40 17.41 -7.33 4.87
CA VAL A 40 16.91 -8.55 5.51
C VAL A 40 16.57 -9.57 4.43
N ASP A 41 17.44 -10.55 4.27
CA ASP A 41 17.20 -11.68 3.39
C ASP A 41 16.18 -12.65 4.04
N ASP A 42 15.03 -12.77 3.40
CA ASP A 42 13.91 -13.61 3.81
C ASP A 42 14.06 -15.07 3.31
N GLY A 43 15.28 -15.60 3.39
CA GLY A 43 15.59 -16.97 2.98
C GLY A 43 15.51 -17.11 1.45
N SER A 44 16.15 -16.23 0.70
CA SER A 44 16.20 -16.28 -0.75
C SER A 44 16.87 -17.56 -1.23
N PRO A 45 16.29 -18.27 -2.19
CA PRO A 45 16.89 -19.46 -2.78
C PRO A 45 17.82 -19.16 -3.99
N ASP A 46 17.92 -17.90 -4.41
CA ASP A 46 18.81 -17.36 -5.42
C ASP A 46 20.04 -16.68 -4.78
N HIS A 47 20.86 -15.99 -5.55
CA HIS A 47 22.07 -15.33 -5.04
C HIS A 47 21.82 -14.00 -4.32
N SER A 48 20.57 -13.64 -4.02
CA SER A 48 20.25 -12.36 -3.35
C SER A 48 20.94 -12.21 -1.99
N GLY A 49 20.99 -13.28 -1.18
CA GLY A 49 21.67 -13.26 0.13
C GLY A 49 23.19 -13.05 -0.02
N GLU A 50 23.82 -13.69 -0.98
CA GLU A 50 25.26 -13.55 -1.26
C GLU A 50 25.59 -12.12 -1.72
N ILE A 51 24.76 -11.52 -2.57
CA ILE A 51 24.89 -10.13 -3.01
C ILE A 51 24.83 -9.18 -1.79
N CYS A 52 23.89 -9.37 -0.87
CA CYS A 52 23.83 -8.56 0.36
C CYS A 52 25.15 -8.59 1.14
N GLU A 53 25.72 -9.78 1.35
CA GLU A 53 26.97 -9.98 2.07
C GLU A 53 28.17 -9.36 1.35
N GLU A 54 28.20 -9.42 0.01
CA GLU A 54 29.27 -8.79 -0.79
C GLU A 54 29.28 -7.27 -0.64
N TYR A 55 28.10 -6.64 -0.63
CA TYR A 55 27.99 -5.20 -0.42
C TYR A 55 28.29 -4.78 1.02
N ALA A 56 27.89 -5.56 2.01
CA ALA A 56 28.22 -5.31 3.42
C ALA A 56 29.74 -5.31 3.69
N LYS A 57 30.51 -6.10 2.95
CA LYS A 57 31.98 -6.08 3.03
C LYS A 57 32.59 -4.80 2.47
N LYS A 58 31.89 -4.10 1.57
CA LYS A 58 32.39 -2.88 0.89
C LYS A 58 31.98 -1.60 1.61
N ASP A 59 30.86 -1.59 2.33
CA ASP A 59 30.36 -0.40 3.01
C ASP A 59 29.81 -0.75 4.41
N SER A 60 30.44 -0.17 5.43
CA SER A 60 30.12 -0.43 6.85
C SER A 60 28.75 0.11 7.31
N ARG A 61 28.08 0.92 6.48
CA ARG A 61 26.72 1.39 6.74
C ARG A 61 25.68 0.30 6.49
N ILE A 62 26.03 -0.76 5.72
CA ILE A 62 25.15 -1.89 5.44
C ILE A 62 25.20 -2.89 6.59
N ARG A 63 24.01 -3.30 7.01
CA ARG A 63 23.78 -4.35 8.01
C ARG A 63 22.89 -5.42 7.40
N VAL A 64 23.41 -6.64 7.25
CA VAL A 64 22.70 -7.77 6.66
C VAL A 64 22.18 -8.70 7.74
N PHE A 65 20.98 -9.18 7.55
CA PHE A 65 20.37 -10.20 8.39
C PHE A 65 19.71 -11.25 7.52
N HIS A 66 19.90 -12.53 7.89
CA HIS A 66 19.26 -13.66 7.24
C HIS A 66 18.23 -14.30 8.18
N LYS A 67 17.09 -14.70 7.62
CA LYS A 67 16.07 -15.42 8.38
C LYS A 67 15.32 -16.42 7.50
N PRO A 68 14.68 -17.45 8.09
CA PRO A 68 13.76 -18.28 7.34
C PRO A 68 12.63 -17.45 6.73
N ASN A 69 12.17 -17.84 5.52
CA ASN A 69 11.10 -17.14 4.83
C ASN A 69 9.85 -16.98 5.71
N GLY A 70 9.43 -15.75 5.91
CA GLY A 70 8.25 -15.38 6.72
C GLY A 70 7.33 -14.37 6.03
N GLY A 71 7.69 -13.93 4.81
CA GLY A 71 6.93 -12.97 4.02
C GLY A 71 7.26 -11.52 4.33
N LEU A 72 6.77 -10.64 3.44
CA LEU A 72 7.15 -9.23 3.37
C LEU A 72 6.92 -8.46 4.69
N MET A 73 5.72 -8.57 5.24
CA MET A 73 5.37 -7.86 6.49
C MET A 73 6.26 -8.28 7.66
N HIS A 74 6.50 -9.58 7.82
CA HIS A 74 7.39 -10.11 8.87
C HIS A 74 8.81 -9.60 8.66
N THR A 75 9.30 -9.59 7.43
CA THR A 75 10.66 -9.16 7.09
C THR A 75 10.88 -7.68 7.34
N ARG A 76 9.91 -6.82 7.00
CA ARG A 76 9.95 -5.40 7.34
C ARG A 76 9.90 -5.18 8.86
N ARG A 77 9.09 -5.95 9.61
CA ARG A 77 9.05 -5.86 11.07
C ARG A 77 10.37 -6.27 11.71
N TYR A 78 10.98 -7.32 11.18
CA TYR A 78 12.31 -7.79 11.61
C TYR A 78 13.39 -6.71 11.42
N ALA A 79 13.31 -5.94 10.33
CA ALA A 79 14.19 -4.79 10.09
C ALA A 79 13.93 -3.65 11.06
N LEU A 80 12.65 -3.30 11.30
CA LEU A 80 12.23 -2.25 12.25
C LEU A 80 12.79 -2.47 13.66
N GLU A 81 12.77 -3.71 14.16
CA GLU A 81 13.30 -4.06 15.49
C GLU A 81 14.82 -3.83 15.62
N ARG A 82 15.51 -3.68 14.48
CA ARG A 82 16.98 -3.53 14.40
C ARG A 82 17.43 -2.14 13.96
N ALA A 83 16.49 -1.30 13.57
CA ALA A 83 16.73 0.05 13.14
C ALA A 83 17.16 0.94 14.32
N GLN A 84 18.14 1.83 14.09
CA GLN A 84 18.76 2.71 15.09
C GLN A 84 18.73 4.17 14.67
N GLY A 85 18.09 4.49 13.55
CA GLY A 85 17.97 5.87 13.07
C GLY A 85 16.84 6.63 13.76
N ASP A 86 16.83 7.93 13.56
CA ASP A 86 15.78 8.84 14.03
C ASP A 86 14.52 8.74 13.15
N TYR A 87 14.74 8.49 11.85
CA TYR A 87 13.69 8.36 10.83
C TYR A 87 13.91 7.13 9.98
N TYR A 88 12.81 6.49 9.57
CA TYR A 88 12.76 5.22 8.86
C TYR A 88 12.24 5.39 7.45
N VAL A 89 12.93 4.78 6.49
CA VAL A 89 12.58 4.74 5.06
C VAL A 89 12.47 3.28 4.63
N PHE A 90 11.38 2.93 3.95
CA PHE A 90 11.18 1.59 3.40
C PHE A 90 11.49 1.61 1.90
N LEU A 91 12.29 0.65 1.46
CA LEU A 91 12.66 0.48 0.06
C LEU A 91 12.48 -0.98 -0.33
N ASP A 92 11.66 -1.24 -1.33
CA ASP A 92 11.49 -2.59 -1.86
C ASP A 92 12.70 -2.95 -2.74
N SER A 93 13.14 -4.20 -2.68
CA SER A 93 14.43 -4.63 -3.24
C SER A 93 14.50 -4.68 -4.78
N ASP A 94 13.36 -4.57 -5.46
CA ASP A 94 13.26 -4.42 -6.91
C ASP A 94 13.14 -2.96 -7.39
N ASP A 95 13.12 -1.99 -6.45
CA ASP A 95 13.01 -0.57 -6.70
C ASP A 95 14.29 0.20 -6.33
N TYR A 96 14.31 1.52 -6.46
CA TYR A 96 15.44 2.36 -6.07
C TYR A 96 15.04 3.79 -5.69
N LEU A 97 15.91 4.47 -4.93
CA LEU A 97 15.74 5.85 -4.50
C LEU A 97 16.39 6.84 -5.49
N SER A 98 15.86 8.06 -5.56
CA SER A 98 16.57 9.18 -6.19
C SER A 98 17.81 9.54 -5.36
N LEU A 99 18.91 9.98 -5.99
CA LEU A 99 20.18 10.20 -5.32
C LEU A 99 20.13 11.26 -4.20
N ASN A 100 19.21 12.20 -4.29
CA ASN A 100 19.01 13.27 -3.30
C ASN A 100 17.88 12.99 -2.31
N THR A 101 17.40 11.74 -2.20
CA THR A 101 16.23 11.41 -1.37
C THR A 101 16.47 11.77 0.09
N LEU A 102 17.54 11.27 0.70
CA LEU A 102 17.81 11.52 2.13
C LEU A 102 18.12 12.99 2.42
N GLU A 103 18.80 13.69 1.53
CA GLU A 103 19.07 15.13 1.66
C GLU A 103 17.77 15.94 1.63
N THR A 104 16.87 15.61 0.69
CA THR A 104 15.55 16.25 0.59
C THR A 104 14.72 16.00 1.84
N LEU A 105 14.67 14.75 2.31
CA LEU A 105 13.96 14.38 3.54
C LEU A 105 14.53 15.11 4.76
N SER A 106 15.86 15.14 4.91
CA SER A 106 16.53 15.85 6.00
C SER A 106 16.18 17.34 6.03
N ARG A 107 16.15 18.00 4.87
CA ARG A 107 15.75 19.40 4.73
C ARG A 107 14.30 19.62 5.20
N TYR A 108 13.33 18.86 4.69
CA TYR A 108 11.93 19.03 5.09
C TYR A 108 11.70 18.72 6.56
N ILE A 109 12.35 17.70 7.10
CA ILE A 109 12.25 17.36 8.53
C ILE A 109 12.82 18.51 9.38
N SER A 110 13.99 19.06 9.02
CA SER A 110 14.62 20.17 9.76
C SER A 110 13.78 21.46 9.69
N GLU A 111 13.17 21.76 8.55
CA GLU A 111 12.34 22.95 8.35
C GLU A 111 10.97 22.86 9.04
N THR A 112 10.37 21.66 9.09
CA THR A 112 8.97 21.49 9.52
C THR A 112 8.80 20.81 10.87
N GLY A 113 9.79 20.03 11.31
CA GLY A 113 9.68 19.17 12.49
C GLY A 113 8.67 18.03 12.31
N ALA A 114 8.26 17.71 11.08
CA ALA A 114 7.24 16.73 10.80
C ALA A 114 7.65 15.32 11.24
N ASP A 115 6.73 14.61 11.89
CA ASP A 115 6.93 13.21 12.28
C ASP A 115 6.85 12.26 11.06
N CYS A 116 6.15 12.67 9.98
CA CYS A 116 6.07 11.89 8.74
C CYS A 116 6.18 12.80 7.51
N VAL A 117 7.06 12.43 6.58
CA VAL A 117 7.18 13.06 5.26
C VAL A 117 6.67 12.08 4.21
N ILE A 118 5.71 12.52 3.38
CA ILE A 118 5.09 11.72 2.33
C ILE A 118 5.45 12.33 0.98
N TYR A 119 6.03 11.52 0.10
CA TYR A 119 6.62 11.97 -1.16
C TYR A 119 6.07 11.23 -2.38
N GLY A 120 6.37 11.79 -3.55
CA GLY A 120 5.99 11.24 -4.84
C GLY A 120 6.87 10.07 -5.27
N PHE A 121 6.38 9.32 -6.25
CA PHE A 121 7.12 8.26 -6.92
C PHE A 121 6.98 8.37 -8.44
N GLU A 122 7.94 7.81 -9.16
CA GLU A 122 7.94 7.66 -10.60
C GLU A 122 7.85 6.19 -10.97
N TRP A 123 7.01 5.86 -11.94
CA TRP A 123 6.96 4.53 -12.51
C TRP A 123 7.93 4.40 -13.67
N LEU A 124 8.87 3.47 -13.54
CA LEU A 124 9.77 3.10 -14.62
C LEU A 124 9.16 1.96 -15.42
N ARG A 125 8.55 2.29 -16.56
CA ARG A 125 7.98 1.33 -17.50
C ARG A 125 8.89 1.15 -18.73
N PRO A 126 8.75 0.04 -19.47
CA PRO A 126 9.51 -0.16 -20.73
C PRO A 126 9.31 0.97 -21.75
N GLU A 127 8.12 1.64 -21.72
CA GLU A 127 7.77 2.74 -22.63
C GLU A 127 8.24 4.12 -22.14
N GLY A 128 8.86 4.21 -20.98
CA GLY A 128 9.30 5.44 -20.36
C GLY A 128 8.73 5.66 -18.94
N MET A 129 9.11 6.77 -18.32
CA MET A 129 8.66 7.12 -16.98
C MET A 129 7.28 7.74 -16.99
N VAL A 130 6.42 7.30 -16.08
CA VAL A 130 5.12 7.90 -15.81
C VAL A 130 5.16 8.53 -14.43
N HIS A 131 5.01 9.84 -14.35
CA HIS A 131 4.98 10.57 -13.09
C HIS A 131 3.67 10.36 -12.36
N ALA A 132 3.73 9.96 -11.09
CA ALA A 132 2.60 9.98 -10.19
C ALA A 132 2.80 11.11 -9.18
N GLN A 133 2.00 12.16 -9.29
CA GLN A 133 2.09 13.30 -8.39
C GLN A 133 1.44 13.04 -7.03
N CYS A 134 1.88 13.78 -6.02
CA CYS A 134 1.19 13.96 -4.75
C CYS A 134 -0.03 14.89 -4.96
N ALA A 135 -1.03 14.43 -5.72
CA ALA A 135 -2.05 15.29 -6.32
C ALA A 135 -3.14 15.80 -5.35
N ALA A 136 -3.14 15.42 -4.08
CA ALA A 136 -4.32 15.62 -3.23
C ALA A 136 -4.14 16.59 -2.05
N CYS A 137 -3.00 17.29 -1.93
CA CYS A 137 -2.70 18.17 -0.78
C CYS A 137 -1.89 19.38 -1.18
N ASP A 138 -1.97 20.43 -0.37
CA ASP A 138 -1.07 21.57 -0.41
C ASP A 138 0.34 21.10 -0.03
N CYS A 139 1.17 20.86 -1.04
CA CYS A 139 2.54 20.41 -0.83
C CYS A 139 3.32 21.44 0.01
N GLY A 140 4.09 20.95 0.99
CA GLY A 140 4.87 21.76 1.92
C GLY A 140 4.08 22.22 3.17
N ARG A 141 2.77 22.10 3.20
CA ARG A 141 1.99 22.42 4.41
C ARG A 141 2.08 21.29 5.43
N VAL A 142 2.37 21.63 6.66
CA VAL A 142 2.35 20.70 7.79
C VAL A 142 0.90 20.47 8.23
N ILE A 143 0.48 19.21 8.21
CA ILE A 143 -0.83 18.77 8.68
C ILE A 143 -0.67 18.23 10.09
N THR A 144 -1.37 18.85 11.05
CA THR A 144 -1.43 18.42 12.45
C THR A 144 -2.84 17.97 12.85
N ASP A 145 -3.83 18.29 12.04
CA ASP A 145 -5.19 17.79 12.22
C ASP A 145 -5.27 16.30 11.84
N ARG A 146 -5.49 15.46 12.83
CA ARG A 146 -5.58 14.00 12.66
C ARG A 146 -6.71 13.60 11.72
N ARG A 147 -7.86 14.29 11.78
CA ARG A 147 -8.98 13.99 10.89
C ARG A 147 -8.62 14.27 9.44
N GLU A 148 -7.96 15.39 9.17
CA GLU A 148 -7.50 15.73 7.83
C GLU A 148 -6.51 14.68 7.32
N LEU A 149 -5.51 14.32 8.14
CA LEU A 149 -4.51 13.30 7.79
C LEU A 149 -5.16 11.94 7.47
N TYR A 150 -6.11 11.49 8.29
CA TYR A 150 -6.80 10.23 8.06
C TYR A 150 -7.65 10.27 6.80
N ASN A 151 -8.38 11.37 6.56
CA ASN A 151 -9.18 11.54 5.36
C ASN A 151 -8.34 11.49 4.09
N ILE A 152 -7.17 12.14 4.06
CA ILE A 152 -6.29 12.12 2.90
C ILE A 152 -5.76 10.71 2.65
N ILE A 153 -5.19 10.05 3.65
CA ILE A 153 -4.49 8.78 3.48
C ILE A 153 -5.47 7.64 3.18
N ILE A 154 -6.61 7.59 3.87
CA ILE A 154 -7.57 6.49 3.72
C ILE A 154 -8.42 6.62 2.46
N ASN A 155 -8.71 7.85 2.04
CA ASN A 155 -9.53 8.09 0.85
C ASN A 155 -8.73 8.19 -0.44
N ASN A 156 -7.40 8.21 -0.38
CA ASN A 156 -6.54 8.25 -1.55
C ASN A 156 -5.59 7.03 -1.54
N ASP A 157 -5.93 6.02 -2.36
CA ASP A 157 -5.17 4.76 -2.43
C ASP A 157 -3.69 4.97 -2.82
N SER A 158 -3.36 6.07 -3.49
CA SER A 158 -1.98 6.40 -3.86
C SER A 158 -1.06 6.63 -2.65
N TYR A 159 -1.62 6.92 -1.46
CA TYR A 159 -0.87 7.10 -0.23
C TYR A 159 -0.82 5.87 0.68
N ASN A 160 -1.44 4.77 0.27
CA ASN A 160 -1.43 3.54 1.06
C ASN A 160 -0.06 2.87 1.07
N SER A 161 0.77 3.12 0.05
CA SER A 161 2.10 2.54 -0.07
C SER A 161 3.04 2.98 1.06
N LEU A 162 3.68 2.01 1.70
CA LEU A 162 4.63 2.25 2.80
C LEU A 162 5.92 2.90 2.32
N CYS A 163 6.40 2.52 1.13
CA CYS A 163 7.65 3.02 0.54
C CYS A 163 7.63 4.50 0.14
N ARG A 164 6.49 5.18 0.24
CA ARG A 164 6.34 6.63 0.01
C ARG A 164 6.38 7.46 1.29
N LYS A 165 6.77 6.86 2.39
CA LYS A 165 6.78 7.49 3.71
C LYS A 165 8.17 7.41 4.33
N CYS A 166 8.62 8.57 4.82
CA CYS A 166 9.69 8.65 5.79
C CYS A 166 9.06 9.03 7.13
N ALA A 167 9.18 8.15 8.12
CA ALA A 167 8.51 8.34 9.40
C ALA A 167 9.50 8.27 10.56
N LYS A 168 9.28 9.13 11.56
CA LYS A 168 10.06 9.15 12.78
C LYS A 168 9.99 7.82 13.52
N ALA A 169 11.07 7.37 14.12
CA ALA A 169 11.14 6.12 14.86
C ALA A 169 10.00 5.96 15.90
N SER A 170 9.60 7.08 16.54
CA SER A 170 8.49 7.11 17.50
C SER A 170 7.10 6.85 16.90
N CYS A 171 6.98 6.82 15.57
CA CYS A 171 5.73 6.42 14.91
C CYS A 171 5.51 4.89 14.92
N PHE A 172 6.50 4.13 15.32
CA PHE A 172 6.45 2.67 15.42
C PHE A 172 6.45 2.27 16.90
N ASP A 173 5.38 1.68 17.35
CA ASP A 173 5.09 1.48 18.78
C ASP A 173 5.51 0.12 19.35
N GLY A 174 6.13 -0.74 18.54
CA GLY A 174 6.59 -2.04 18.97
C GLY A 174 5.47 -3.09 19.24
N ARG A 175 4.22 -2.81 18.90
CA ARG A 175 3.11 -3.77 19.02
C ARG A 175 3.40 -5.05 18.24
N ASP A 176 2.92 -6.18 18.78
CA ASP A 176 2.97 -7.46 18.07
C ASP A 176 2.00 -7.46 16.88
N HIS A 177 2.53 -7.63 15.69
CA HIS A 177 1.79 -7.73 14.44
C HIS A 177 1.79 -9.16 13.86
N SER A 178 2.29 -10.15 14.61
CA SER A 178 2.48 -11.52 14.12
C SER A 178 1.20 -12.16 13.58
N ALA A 179 0.05 -11.85 14.19
CA ALA A 179 -1.26 -12.31 13.71
C ALA A 179 -1.61 -11.84 12.29
N ARG A 180 -0.88 -10.84 11.74
CA ARG A 180 -1.14 -10.23 10.42
C ARG A 180 -0.09 -10.59 9.37
N TYR A 181 0.93 -11.38 9.70
CA TYR A 181 2.02 -11.72 8.77
C TYR A 181 1.57 -12.54 7.56
N HIS A 182 0.37 -13.10 7.57
CA HIS A 182 -0.23 -13.80 6.44
C HIS A 182 -0.85 -12.85 5.40
N ILE A 183 -1.05 -11.56 5.72
CA ILE A 183 -1.59 -10.56 4.78
C ILE A 183 -0.55 -10.31 3.70
N ARG A 184 -0.95 -10.49 2.43
CA ARG A 184 -0.09 -10.34 1.26
C ARG A 184 -0.57 -9.26 0.28
N ASN A 185 -1.81 -8.81 0.43
CA ASN A 185 -2.39 -7.70 -0.31
C ASN A 185 -2.88 -6.67 0.69
N GLY A 186 -2.49 -5.39 0.52
CA GLY A 186 -2.83 -4.31 1.43
C GLY A 186 -2.00 -4.28 2.72
N GLU A 187 -0.93 -5.09 2.80
CA GLU A 187 0.03 -5.09 3.91
C GLU A 187 0.68 -3.73 4.11
N ASP A 188 0.90 -2.99 3.03
CA ASP A 188 1.42 -1.62 3.05
C ASP A 188 0.48 -0.66 3.78
N LEU A 189 -0.83 -0.76 3.49
CA LEU A 189 -1.84 0.03 4.19
C LEU A 189 -1.88 -0.33 5.67
N VAL A 190 -1.91 -1.62 6.01
CA VAL A 190 -1.95 -2.09 7.40
C VAL A 190 -0.75 -1.57 8.20
N GLN A 191 0.45 -1.58 7.61
CA GLN A 191 1.66 -1.03 8.25
C GLN A 191 1.64 0.50 8.30
N SER A 192 1.07 1.15 7.29
CA SER A 192 0.92 2.61 7.27
C SER A 192 -0.03 3.12 8.36
N LEU A 193 -1.02 2.32 8.79
CA LEU A 193 -1.93 2.71 9.87
C LEU A 193 -1.19 2.97 11.19
N GLU A 194 -0.12 2.23 11.48
CA GLU A 194 0.71 2.47 12.67
C GLU A 194 1.36 3.85 12.63
N ILE A 195 1.91 4.23 11.46
CA ILE A 195 2.49 5.56 11.25
C ILE A 195 1.42 6.65 11.44
N ILE A 196 0.26 6.47 10.81
CA ILE A 196 -0.85 7.45 10.87
C ILE A 196 -1.36 7.62 12.31
N GLU A 197 -1.45 6.52 13.06
CA GLU A 197 -1.93 6.52 14.44
C GLU A 197 -0.98 7.29 15.38
N ASN A 198 0.32 7.17 15.17
CA ASN A 198 1.34 7.66 16.09
C ASN A 198 1.98 8.99 15.66
N ALA A 199 1.94 9.35 14.37
CA ALA A 199 2.42 10.64 13.90
C ALA A 199 1.52 11.79 14.40
N ARG A 200 2.15 12.82 14.95
CA ARG A 200 1.47 14.07 15.39
C ARG A 200 1.40 15.10 14.28
N SER A 201 2.25 14.95 13.28
CA SER A 201 2.31 15.83 12.12
C SER A 201 2.79 15.08 10.88
N ALA A 202 2.29 15.50 9.72
CA ALA A 202 2.78 15.03 8.44
C ALA A 202 2.93 16.18 7.45
N VAL A 203 3.85 16.04 6.51
CA VAL A 203 4.02 16.96 5.38
C VAL A 203 4.05 16.16 4.07
N PHE A 204 3.30 16.64 3.10
CA PHE A 204 3.33 16.10 1.73
C PHE A 204 4.25 16.95 0.89
N ILE A 205 5.15 16.31 0.15
CA ILE A 205 6.12 17.01 -0.69
C ILE A 205 5.98 16.62 -2.17
N PRO A 206 6.26 17.53 -3.10
CA PRO A 206 6.05 17.28 -4.52
C PRO A 206 7.16 16.44 -5.17
N GLU A 207 8.30 16.30 -4.49
CA GLU A 207 9.47 15.62 -5.03
C GLU A 207 9.22 14.13 -5.25
N MET A 208 9.68 13.63 -6.40
CA MET A 208 9.63 12.23 -6.79
C MET A 208 10.90 11.54 -6.28
N LEU A 209 10.83 10.99 -5.07
CA LEU A 209 11.99 10.44 -4.38
C LEU A 209 12.14 8.93 -4.52
N TYR A 210 11.09 8.26 -4.97
CA TYR A 210 11.03 6.81 -5.13
C TYR A 210 10.83 6.43 -6.59
N ARG A 211 11.58 5.43 -7.06
CA ARG A 211 11.57 4.92 -8.43
C ARG A 211 10.99 3.51 -8.43
N TYR A 212 9.73 3.39 -8.78
CA TYR A 212 9.03 2.11 -8.88
C TYR A 212 9.32 1.44 -10.22
N ARG A 213 9.97 0.29 -10.18
CA ARG A 213 10.33 -0.48 -11.38
C ARG A 213 9.15 -1.36 -11.82
N TYR A 214 8.91 -1.41 -13.13
CA TYR A 214 8.04 -2.44 -13.67
C TYR A 214 8.74 -3.82 -13.60
N ASN A 215 8.23 -4.67 -12.72
CA ASN A 215 8.68 -6.05 -12.58
C ASN A 215 7.51 -6.98 -12.93
N PRO A 216 7.59 -7.74 -14.06
CA PRO A 216 6.49 -8.62 -14.49
C PRO A 216 6.26 -9.80 -13.54
N THR A 217 7.24 -10.12 -12.67
CA THR A 217 7.16 -11.19 -11.67
C THR A 217 6.71 -10.70 -10.30
N SER A 218 6.49 -9.39 -10.13
CA SER A 218 6.00 -8.77 -8.90
C SER A 218 4.67 -9.38 -8.43
N ILE A 219 4.47 -9.39 -7.13
CA ILE A 219 3.21 -9.84 -6.49
C ILE A 219 2.00 -9.09 -7.07
N THR A 220 2.15 -7.79 -7.35
CA THR A 220 1.09 -6.93 -7.92
C THR A 220 0.71 -7.30 -9.35
N HIS A 221 1.62 -7.94 -10.10
CA HIS A 221 1.36 -8.40 -11.48
C HIS A 221 1.03 -9.89 -11.56
N SER A 222 1.25 -10.65 -10.48
CA SER A 222 0.89 -12.06 -10.44
C SER A 222 -0.64 -12.21 -10.33
N ASN A 223 -1.31 -12.68 -11.40
CA ASN A 223 -2.74 -12.97 -11.41
C ASN A 223 -3.11 -14.22 -10.56
N LYS A 224 -2.37 -14.53 -9.50
CA LYS A 224 -2.68 -15.65 -8.62
C LYS A 224 -3.78 -15.26 -7.64
N PHE A 225 -4.98 -15.57 -8.01
CA PHE A 225 -6.24 -15.29 -7.33
C PHE A 225 -6.62 -16.35 -6.30
N ASP A 226 -5.76 -16.71 -5.38
CA ASP A 226 -6.05 -17.81 -4.46
C ASP A 226 -6.46 -17.36 -3.04
N ASN A 227 -6.56 -16.06 -2.76
CA ASN A 227 -6.80 -15.60 -1.39
C ASN A 227 -7.75 -14.39 -1.28
N TYR A 228 -9.03 -14.59 -1.62
CA TYR A 228 -10.08 -13.54 -1.45
C TYR A 228 -10.34 -13.14 0.01
N SER A 229 -10.02 -13.99 0.96
CA SER A 229 -10.24 -13.71 2.38
C SER A 229 -9.30 -12.65 2.95
N ALA A 230 -8.10 -12.48 2.37
CA ALA A 230 -7.11 -11.53 2.88
C ALA A 230 -7.50 -10.06 2.61
N ASP A 231 -8.16 -9.79 1.47
CA ASP A 231 -8.61 -8.43 1.12
C ASP A 231 -9.69 -7.94 2.11
N PHE A 232 -10.51 -8.86 2.64
CA PHE A 232 -11.56 -8.54 3.62
C PHE A 232 -10.99 -8.20 4.98
N GLU A 233 -9.95 -8.88 5.41
CA GLU A 233 -9.28 -8.62 6.69
C GLU A 233 -8.64 -7.23 6.73
N VAL A 234 -8.08 -6.76 5.62
CA VAL A 234 -7.54 -5.40 5.52
C VAL A 234 -8.64 -4.35 5.73
N ASP A 235 -9.79 -4.50 5.08
CA ASP A 235 -10.92 -3.60 5.25
C ASP A 235 -11.45 -3.60 6.70
N GLU A 236 -11.51 -4.77 7.34
CA GLU A 236 -11.89 -4.91 8.76
C GLU A 236 -10.89 -4.21 9.69
N ILE A 237 -9.59 -4.36 9.44
CA ILE A 237 -8.52 -3.68 10.19
C ILE A 237 -8.64 -2.16 10.03
N VAL A 238 -8.84 -1.68 8.81
CA VAL A 238 -9.01 -0.25 8.52
C VAL A 238 -10.23 0.31 9.22
N LEU A 239 -11.37 -0.37 9.14
CA LEU A 239 -12.59 0.10 9.80
C LEU A 239 -12.46 0.09 11.33
N ALA A 240 -11.88 -0.97 11.91
CA ALA A 240 -11.63 -1.03 13.35
C ALA A 240 -10.69 0.10 13.81
N PHE A 241 -9.67 0.40 13.01
CA PHE A 241 -8.76 1.52 13.22
C PHE A 241 -9.52 2.86 13.21
N LEU A 242 -10.33 3.12 12.19
CA LEU A 242 -11.11 4.36 12.05
C LEU A 242 -12.13 4.57 13.17
N ARG A 243 -12.82 3.50 13.57
CA ARG A 243 -13.76 3.53 14.70
C ARG A 243 -13.04 3.85 16.00
N ARG A 244 -11.87 3.25 16.25
CA ARG A 244 -11.07 3.51 17.45
C ARG A 244 -10.51 4.93 17.48
N ALA A 245 -10.14 5.47 16.33
CA ALA A 245 -9.58 6.82 16.23
C ALA A 245 -10.61 7.92 16.56
N ASP A 246 -11.90 7.65 16.39
CA ASP A 246 -13.04 8.55 16.67
C ASP A 246 -12.88 9.95 16.03
N VAL A 247 -12.30 10.00 14.85
CA VAL A 247 -12.03 11.26 14.13
C VAL A 247 -12.98 11.50 12.96
N LEU A 248 -13.81 10.52 12.61
CA LEU A 248 -14.67 10.57 11.44
C LEU A 248 -16.11 10.93 11.83
N THR A 249 -16.75 11.74 10.98
CA THR A 249 -18.18 12.05 11.09
C THR A 249 -19.04 10.91 10.53
N PRO A 250 -20.35 10.89 10.83
CA PRO A 250 -21.28 9.96 10.18
C PRO A 250 -21.26 10.04 8.65
N GLU A 251 -21.02 11.25 8.08
CA GLU A 251 -20.89 11.42 6.63
C GLU A 251 -19.61 10.81 6.09
N ASP A 252 -18.49 10.87 6.83
CA ASP A 252 -17.24 10.21 6.44
C ASP A 252 -17.43 8.69 6.41
N PHE A 253 -18.18 8.12 7.37
CA PHE A 253 -18.56 6.71 7.36
C PHE A 253 -19.47 6.34 6.19
N ASP A 254 -20.38 7.22 5.78
CA ASP A 254 -21.20 7.00 4.60
C ASP A 254 -20.37 7.02 3.31
N ARG A 255 -19.36 7.88 3.21
CA ARG A 255 -18.37 7.87 2.11
C ARG A 255 -17.56 6.58 2.09
N LEU A 256 -17.02 6.17 3.25
CA LEU A 256 -16.27 4.93 3.38
C LEU A 256 -17.13 3.72 2.98
N ARG A 257 -18.38 3.67 3.45
CA ARG A 257 -19.35 2.63 3.04
C ARG A 257 -19.52 2.58 1.53
N ASN A 258 -19.74 3.71 0.90
CA ASN A 258 -19.91 3.79 -0.54
C ASN A 258 -18.65 3.30 -1.27
N LYS A 259 -17.46 3.71 -0.83
CA LYS A 259 -16.16 3.25 -1.36
C LYS A 259 -16.01 1.74 -1.22
N THR A 260 -16.31 1.18 -0.05
CA THR A 260 -16.26 -0.27 0.20
C THR A 260 -17.22 -1.04 -0.70
N LEU A 261 -18.47 -0.56 -0.87
CA LEU A 261 -19.44 -1.17 -1.79
C LEU A 261 -18.99 -1.10 -3.25
N ASP A 262 -18.33 -0.03 -3.66
CA ASP A 262 -17.72 0.09 -5.00
C ASP A 262 -16.55 -0.90 -5.14
N GLY A 263 -15.71 -1.06 -4.12
CA GLY A 263 -14.64 -2.06 -4.05
C GLY A 263 -15.17 -3.48 -4.19
N VAL A 264 -16.21 -3.83 -3.45
CA VAL A 264 -16.91 -5.14 -3.58
C VAL A 264 -17.38 -5.37 -5.01
N ALA A 265 -17.95 -4.38 -5.67
CA ALA A 265 -18.40 -4.52 -7.05
C ALA A 265 -17.23 -4.72 -8.04
N VAL A 266 -16.09 -4.08 -7.79
CA VAL A 266 -14.86 -4.30 -8.56
C VAL A 266 -14.33 -5.71 -8.35
N GLU A 267 -14.28 -6.17 -7.11
CA GLU A 267 -13.81 -7.52 -6.78
C GLU A 267 -14.69 -8.62 -7.40
N ILE A 268 -16.01 -8.45 -7.37
CA ILE A 268 -16.92 -9.37 -8.05
C ILE A 268 -16.63 -9.45 -9.55
N LYS A 269 -16.34 -8.33 -10.20
CA LYS A 269 -15.95 -8.34 -11.62
C LYS A 269 -14.67 -9.12 -11.83
N ARG A 270 -13.69 -8.96 -10.93
CA ARG A 270 -12.41 -9.66 -10.93
C ARG A 270 -12.63 -11.17 -10.77
N ILE A 271 -13.43 -11.60 -9.79
CA ILE A 271 -13.84 -13.00 -9.59
C ILE A 271 -14.47 -13.56 -10.87
N CYS A 272 -15.42 -12.84 -11.46
CA CYS A 272 -16.10 -13.30 -12.67
C CYS A 272 -15.18 -13.40 -13.89
N ARG A 273 -14.11 -12.60 -13.93
CA ARG A 273 -13.12 -12.60 -15.01
C ARG A 273 -12.12 -13.76 -14.89
N TYR A 274 -11.62 -14.03 -13.69
CA TYR A 274 -10.44 -14.86 -13.49
C TYR A 274 -10.70 -16.20 -12.79
N ALA A 275 -11.75 -16.34 -11.98
CA ALA A 275 -12.05 -17.62 -11.36
C ALA A 275 -12.38 -18.70 -12.42
N SER A 276 -11.77 -19.87 -12.26
CA SER A 276 -11.71 -20.93 -13.29
C SER A 276 -13.07 -21.59 -13.57
N THR A 277 -13.90 -21.77 -12.55
CA THR A 277 -15.19 -22.48 -12.67
C THR A 277 -16.36 -21.61 -12.23
N ARG A 278 -17.58 -21.96 -12.68
CA ARG A 278 -18.81 -21.32 -12.22
C ARG A 278 -19.03 -21.50 -10.72
N GLU A 279 -18.73 -22.68 -10.21
CA GLU A 279 -18.85 -23.00 -8.78
C GLU A 279 -17.88 -22.15 -7.94
N HIS A 280 -16.63 -22.00 -8.36
CA HIS A 280 -15.66 -21.15 -7.70
C HIS A 280 -16.15 -19.69 -7.67
N LYS A 281 -16.65 -19.15 -8.79
CA LYS A 281 -17.24 -17.81 -8.84
C LYS A 281 -18.39 -17.65 -7.84
N TYR A 282 -19.29 -18.62 -7.81
CA TYR A 282 -20.44 -18.62 -6.92
C TYR A 282 -20.01 -18.61 -5.46
N ASN A 283 -19.12 -19.51 -5.06
CA ASN A 283 -18.66 -19.64 -3.69
C ASN A 283 -17.90 -18.39 -3.22
N ALA A 284 -17.03 -17.83 -4.06
CA ALA A 284 -16.30 -16.60 -3.76
C ALA A 284 -17.24 -15.39 -3.57
N ILE A 285 -18.26 -15.23 -4.42
CA ILE A 285 -19.26 -14.16 -4.27
C ILE A 285 -20.14 -14.39 -3.05
N LYS A 286 -20.47 -15.63 -2.74
CA LYS A 286 -21.25 -16.00 -1.55
C LYS A 286 -20.48 -15.66 -0.28
N SER A 287 -19.17 -15.95 -0.21
CA SER A 287 -18.33 -15.61 0.95
C SER A 287 -18.27 -14.11 1.24
N ILE A 288 -18.25 -13.27 0.20
CA ILE A 288 -18.35 -11.81 0.36
C ILE A 288 -19.65 -11.43 1.09
N ARG A 289 -20.80 -12.00 0.68
CA ARG A 289 -22.10 -11.70 1.29
C ARG A 289 -22.23 -12.22 2.72
N GLU A 290 -21.60 -13.34 3.00
CA GLU A 290 -21.63 -14.00 4.32
C GLU A 290 -20.59 -13.44 5.30
N SER A 291 -19.64 -12.62 4.83
CA SER A 291 -18.77 -11.85 5.71
C SER A 291 -19.59 -10.92 6.60
N ALA A 292 -19.32 -10.94 7.91
CA ALA A 292 -19.99 -10.07 8.86
C ALA A 292 -19.78 -8.59 8.50
N PHE A 293 -18.56 -8.24 8.08
CA PHE A 293 -18.16 -6.90 7.67
C PHE A 293 -18.97 -6.39 6.47
N TYR A 294 -18.92 -7.10 5.33
CA TYR A 294 -19.66 -6.65 4.13
C TYR A 294 -21.16 -6.80 4.28
N GLY A 295 -21.63 -7.74 5.11
CA GLY A 295 -23.03 -7.89 5.45
C GLY A 295 -23.62 -6.63 6.04
N GLU A 296 -22.94 -6.00 6.98
CA GLU A 296 -23.36 -4.70 7.58
C GLU A 296 -23.48 -3.61 6.50
N PHE A 297 -22.46 -3.45 5.65
CA PHE A 297 -22.47 -2.42 4.60
C PHE A 297 -23.55 -2.68 3.54
N LEU A 298 -23.73 -3.94 3.14
CA LEU A 298 -24.73 -4.32 2.16
C LEU A 298 -26.16 -4.09 2.67
N GLU A 299 -26.43 -4.38 3.96
CA GLU A 299 -27.74 -4.10 4.58
C GLU A 299 -28.02 -2.60 4.66
N ALA A 300 -27.03 -1.80 5.02
CA ALA A 300 -27.15 -0.36 5.05
C ALA A 300 -27.30 0.27 3.66
N GLY A 301 -26.68 -0.34 2.63
CA GLY A 301 -26.70 0.13 1.24
C GLY A 301 -25.95 1.45 1.02
N TYR A 302 -26.04 1.97 -0.23
CA TYR A 302 -25.47 3.27 -0.55
C TYR A 302 -26.20 4.41 0.15
N ARG A 303 -25.42 5.37 0.66
CA ARG A 303 -25.95 6.57 1.32
C ARG A 303 -25.60 7.83 0.53
N PRO A 304 -26.43 8.89 0.59
CA PRO A 304 -26.07 10.20 0.07
C PRO A 304 -24.84 10.71 0.82
N ALA A 305 -23.75 10.91 0.11
CA ALA A 305 -22.55 11.57 0.63
C ALA A 305 -21.85 12.27 -0.54
N ALA A 306 -21.38 13.48 -0.31
CA ALA A 306 -20.58 14.18 -1.30
C ALA A 306 -19.19 13.51 -1.43
N PRO A 307 -18.58 13.45 -2.63
CA PRO A 307 -17.21 12.98 -2.76
C PRO A 307 -16.27 13.94 -2.03
N LEU A 308 -15.15 13.41 -1.54
CA LEU A 308 -14.07 14.24 -1.04
C LEU A 308 -13.41 15.01 -2.19
N GLN A 309 -12.84 16.16 -1.88
CA GLN A 309 -12.08 16.94 -2.84
C GLN A 309 -10.93 16.10 -3.44
N GLY A 310 -10.85 16.03 -4.75
CA GLY A 310 -9.86 15.20 -5.47
C GLY A 310 -10.27 13.73 -5.66
N GLN A 311 -11.41 13.28 -5.14
CA GLN A 311 -11.90 11.92 -5.37
C GLN A 311 -12.60 11.83 -6.74
N GLU A 312 -12.06 11.02 -7.65
CA GLU A 312 -12.74 10.70 -8.91
C GLU A 312 -13.93 9.79 -8.66
N LEU A 313 -15.12 10.24 -9.05
CA LEU A 313 -16.30 9.39 -9.06
C LEU A 313 -16.29 8.48 -10.30
N PRO A 314 -16.67 7.20 -10.14
CA PRO A 314 -16.95 6.37 -11.30
C PRO A 314 -17.97 7.02 -12.21
N ASP A 315 -17.87 6.78 -13.53
CA ASP A 315 -18.88 7.26 -14.48
C ASP A 315 -20.30 6.80 -14.12
N ALA A 316 -21.31 7.45 -14.70
CA ALA A 316 -22.72 7.19 -14.34
C ALA A 316 -23.14 5.73 -14.59
N MET A 317 -22.60 5.10 -15.65
CA MET A 317 -22.92 3.70 -15.99
C MET A 317 -22.26 2.77 -14.97
N ARG A 318 -21.01 3.01 -14.59
CA ARG A 318 -20.29 2.25 -13.59
C ARG A 318 -20.98 2.32 -12.22
N ARG A 319 -21.43 3.53 -11.80
CA ARG A 319 -22.22 3.70 -10.57
C ARG A 319 -23.53 2.92 -10.58
N ARG A 320 -24.25 2.89 -11.69
CA ARG A 320 -25.49 2.10 -11.84
C ARG A 320 -25.22 0.62 -11.72
N LEU A 321 -24.17 0.12 -12.37
CA LEU A 321 -23.79 -1.28 -12.32
C LEU A 321 -23.34 -1.72 -10.93
N ASN A 322 -22.56 -0.91 -10.23
CA ASN A 322 -22.13 -1.20 -8.85
C ASN A 322 -23.34 -1.27 -7.89
N ARG A 323 -24.29 -0.34 -8.00
CA ARG A 323 -25.53 -0.36 -7.20
C ARG A 323 -26.40 -1.59 -7.51
N LEU A 324 -26.46 -2.00 -8.79
CA LEU A 324 -27.17 -3.23 -9.16
C LEU A 324 -26.50 -4.46 -8.55
N THR A 325 -25.18 -4.55 -8.63
CA THR A 325 -24.39 -5.64 -8.04
C THR A 325 -24.65 -5.74 -6.54
N ALA A 326 -24.57 -4.61 -5.80
CA ALA A 326 -24.85 -4.59 -4.37
C ALA A 326 -26.30 -5.05 -4.03
N ARG A 327 -27.28 -4.61 -4.81
CA ARG A 327 -28.69 -5.05 -4.63
C ARG A 327 -28.86 -6.56 -4.87
N LEU A 328 -28.22 -7.11 -5.90
CA LEU A 328 -28.26 -8.55 -6.20
C LEU A 328 -27.55 -9.36 -5.11
N LEU A 329 -26.44 -8.85 -4.57
CA LEU A 329 -25.73 -9.46 -3.45
C LEU A 329 -26.60 -9.48 -2.19
N LYS A 330 -27.21 -8.36 -1.83
CA LYS A 330 -28.17 -8.26 -0.72
C LYS A 330 -29.30 -9.28 -0.89
N ALA A 331 -29.84 -9.42 -2.09
CA ALA A 331 -30.90 -10.37 -2.43
C ALA A 331 -30.42 -11.82 -2.62
N ARG A 332 -29.14 -12.12 -2.37
CA ARG A 332 -28.52 -13.46 -2.56
C ARG A 332 -28.69 -14.05 -3.98
N ARG A 333 -28.77 -13.17 -5.00
CA ARG A 333 -28.93 -13.57 -6.40
C ARG A 333 -27.58 -13.78 -7.09
N TYR A 334 -26.77 -14.70 -6.57
CA TYR A 334 -25.38 -14.95 -7.01
C TYR A 334 -25.28 -15.36 -8.47
N ASP A 335 -26.22 -16.21 -8.94
CA ASP A 335 -26.26 -16.62 -10.36
C ASP A 335 -26.48 -15.44 -11.30
N ALA A 336 -27.37 -14.51 -10.94
CA ALA A 336 -27.59 -13.30 -11.71
C ALA A 336 -26.32 -12.43 -11.78
N ILE A 337 -25.60 -12.30 -10.67
CA ILE A 337 -24.33 -11.57 -10.61
C ILE A 337 -23.29 -12.21 -11.53
N VAL A 338 -23.08 -13.52 -11.45
CA VAL A 338 -22.13 -14.25 -12.30
C VAL A 338 -22.50 -14.10 -13.78
N ASN A 339 -23.78 -14.26 -14.12
CA ASN A 339 -24.22 -14.16 -15.50
C ASN A 339 -24.03 -12.77 -16.11
N ILE A 340 -24.43 -11.71 -15.38
CA ILE A 340 -24.29 -10.31 -15.83
C ILE A 340 -22.81 -9.97 -16.02
N ASN A 341 -21.96 -10.21 -15.05
CA ASN A 341 -20.55 -9.86 -15.15
C ASN A 341 -19.80 -10.69 -16.20
N THR A 342 -20.16 -11.98 -16.37
CA THR A 342 -19.59 -12.81 -17.44
C THR A 342 -20.00 -12.31 -18.83
N LEU A 343 -21.25 -11.87 -18.99
CA LEU A 343 -21.73 -11.30 -20.25
C LEU A 343 -21.00 -10.00 -20.57
N LEU A 344 -20.91 -9.09 -19.60
CA LEU A 344 -20.20 -7.82 -19.77
C LEU A 344 -18.73 -8.02 -20.14
N TYR A 345 -18.06 -8.98 -19.53
CA TYR A 345 -16.67 -9.30 -19.88
C TYR A 345 -16.56 -9.81 -21.33
N ARG A 346 -17.47 -10.72 -21.77
CA ARG A 346 -17.47 -11.25 -23.14
C ARG A 346 -17.72 -10.15 -24.18
N THR A 347 -18.67 -9.24 -23.90
CA THR A 347 -18.96 -8.11 -24.82
C THR A 347 -17.79 -7.12 -24.89
N ALA A 348 -17.15 -6.79 -23.77
CA ALA A 348 -15.96 -5.93 -23.75
C ALA A 348 -14.80 -6.55 -24.53
N LYS A 349 -14.54 -7.85 -24.34
CA LYS A 349 -13.50 -8.58 -25.09
C LYS A 349 -13.78 -8.62 -26.59
N ALA A 350 -15.04 -8.82 -27.00
CA ALA A 350 -15.44 -8.80 -28.39
C ALA A 350 -15.30 -7.41 -29.04
N ALA A 351 -15.44 -6.34 -28.25
CA ALA A 351 -15.26 -4.96 -28.70
C ALA A 351 -13.78 -4.49 -28.67
N GLY A 352 -12.80 -5.37 -28.40
CA GLY A 352 -11.37 -5.05 -28.37
C GLY A 352 -10.91 -4.30 -27.13
N ALA A 353 -11.75 -4.14 -26.11
CA ALA A 353 -11.33 -3.59 -24.83
C ALA A 353 -10.46 -4.62 -24.06
N ARG A 354 -9.24 -4.19 -23.68
CA ARG A 354 -8.28 -4.99 -22.90
C ARG A 354 -8.60 -5.01 -21.42
#